data_ef546bdfe6efb483e43b493a5bb9f46f
#
_entry.id   ef546bdfe6efb483e43b493a5bb9f46f
#
_cell.length_a   1.000
_cell.length_b   1.000
_cell.length_c   1.000
_cell.angle_alpha   90.00
_cell.angle_beta   90.00
_cell.angle_gamma   90.00
#
_symmetry.space_group_name_H-M   'P 1'
#
loop_
_entity.id
_entity.type
_entity.pdbx_description
1 polymer ?
#
loop_
_entity_poly.entity_id
_entity_poly.type
_entity_poly.pdbx_seq_one_letter_code
_entity_poly.pdbx_strand_id
1 'polypeptide(L)'
;MSALRGLYSSKTKIRNQIFTEVARFAYEGGDYSKFENLPYEIIPGEISTYRESIFLERAIVGERLRLAMGLPLLPVSKQAPISTGVEESMIDEKVYDPPLINIIKFACHKCAEKRVVVTDGCQGCLEHPCTEVCPKGAISIVHGKSHIDDEKCIKCGKCQGACPYNAIIKQERPCAAACGMKAIHSDEHGRADIDYNKCVSCGMCLVSCPFSAIVDKSQIFQTIMAINSGTPVYAAVAPAIAGQFKGLPSNKIRNAFKALGFTDVVEVAVGADLCTVEEAKDFMEEVPEKQPFMATSCCPAWSVMAKKTFPDIAPYISMALTPMVLTGRLTKQHYPDCRVVFIGPCAAKKLEASRRSIRSDIDFVLTFEEVAGMFAAKDVDFNAVEVDEKPLSFSSADGRGFAVSGGVAKAVVNAIHKLDPEREVKVANAQGLDECVKLLRMAKAGKYNGYLLEGMACPGGCVAGAGTINNPDKSAMEVLKSKKESCFEGAVDTPFIDRLSTLENMYNEFDKMKEI
;
A
#
# COMPACT_ATOMS: atom_id res chain seq x y z
N MET A 1 -4.68 11.55 8.05
CA MET A 1 -4.05 10.23 8.25
C MET A 1 -3.59 10.07 9.67
N SER A 2 -3.49 8.84 10.16
CA SER A 2 -3.20 8.57 11.56
C SER A 2 -1.89 9.23 12.01
N ALA A 3 -1.98 10.20 12.93
CA ALA A 3 -0.83 10.82 13.62
C ALA A 3 0.03 9.79 14.41
N LEU A 4 -0.44 8.55 14.49
CA LEU A 4 0.19 7.45 15.23
C LEU A 4 1.12 6.60 14.37
N ARG A 5 1.30 6.90 13.08
CA ARG A 5 2.18 6.13 12.20
C ARG A 5 3.64 6.36 12.61
N GLY A 6 4.38 5.28 12.79
CA GLY A 6 5.74 5.32 13.34
C GLY A 6 5.80 5.32 14.87
N LEU A 7 4.64 5.27 15.55
CA LEU A 7 4.59 5.00 16.99
C LEU A 7 4.31 3.52 17.24
N TYR A 8 5.03 2.93 18.19
CA TYR A 8 4.86 1.54 18.58
C TYR A 8 3.64 1.42 19.51
N SER A 9 2.47 1.19 18.90
CA SER A 9 1.19 1.03 19.59
C SER A 9 0.87 -0.45 19.83
N SER A 10 -0.13 -0.75 20.68
CA SER A 10 -0.61 -2.12 20.89
C SER A 10 -1.01 -2.80 19.59
N LYS A 11 -1.60 -2.05 18.62
CA LYS A 11 -1.91 -2.54 17.27
C LYS A 11 -0.65 -3.01 16.54
N THR A 12 0.40 -2.20 16.55
CA THR A 12 1.67 -2.50 15.86
C THR A 12 2.37 -3.69 16.52
N LYS A 13 2.37 -3.73 17.88
CA LYS A 13 2.95 -4.83 18.65
C LYS A 13 2.32 -6.18 18.28
N ILE A 14 0.99 -6.26 18.32
CA ILE A 14 0.26 -7.51 18.01
C ILE A 14 0.48 -7.93 16.56
N ARG A 15 0.45 -6.98 15.59
CA ARG A 15 0.73 -7.31 14.18
C ARG A 15 2.15 -7.85 14.00
N ASN A 16 3.13 -7.22 14.61
CA ASN A 16 4.51 -7.69 14.55
C ASN A 16 4.66 -9.09 15.16
N GLN A 17 4.10 -9.34 16.35
CA GLN A 17 4.11 -10.66 16.97
C GLN A 17 3.48 -11.74 16.08
N ILE A 18 2.34 -11.45 15.44
CA ILE A 18 1.68 -12.40 14.53
C ILE A 18 2.61 -12.75 13.36
N PHE A 19 3.20 -11.76 12.70
CA PHE A 19 4.13 -12.02 11.58
C PHE A 19 5.39 -12.75 12.05
N THR A 20 5.87 -12.43 13.26
CA THR A 20 7.03 -13.11 13.87
C THR A 20 6.75 -14.59 14.11
N GLU A 21 5.63 -14.94 14.73
CA GLU A 21 5.30 -16.35 15.03
C GLU A 21 5.02 -17.16 13.76
N VAL A 22 4.32 -16.55 12.79
CA VAL A 22 4.09 -17.18 11.48
C VAL A 22 5.41 -17.41 10.73
N ALA A 23 6.32 -16.43 10.72
CA ALA A 23 7.63 -16.57 10.10
C ALA A 23 8.51 -17.60 10.83
N ARG A 24 8.53 -17.57 12.17
CA ARG A 24 9.29 -18.54 12.98
C ARG A 24 8.85 -19.97 12.67
N PHE A 25 7.53 -20.21 12.66
CA PHE A 25 7.01 -21.52 12.31
C PHE A 25 7.38 -21.96 10.89
N ALA A 26 7.33 -21.01 9.93
CA ALA A 26 7.70 -21.33 8.54
C ALA A 26 9.19 -21.69 8.40
N TYR A 27 10.08 -21.04 9.18
CA TYR A 27 11.52 -21.37 9.18
C TYR A 27 11.84 -22.68 9.89
N GLU A 28 11.19 -22.93 11.04
CA GLU A 28 11.51 -24.09 11.91
C GLU A 28 10.73 -25.33 11.55
N GLY A 29 9.55 -25.17 10.96
CA GLY A 29 8.58 -26.26 10.76
C GLY A 29 7.96 -26.74 12.06
N GLY A 30 7.27 -27.86 12.01
CA GLY A 30 6.70 -28.52 13.18
C GLY A 30 5.24 -28.93 13.01
N ASP A 31 4.59 -29.25 14.14
CA ASP A 31 3.18 -29.61 14.17
C ASP A 31 2.29 -28.37 14.12
N TYR A 32 1.36 -28.36 13.18
CA TYR A 32 0.38 -27.28 12.97
C TYR A 32 -0.51 -27.01 14.19
N SER A 33 -0.64 -27.95 15.12
CA SER A 33 -1.36 -27.75 16.37
C SER A 33 -0.79 -26.59 17.22
N LYS A 34 0.46 -26.19 17.01
CA LYS A 34 1.05 -25.03 17.65
C LYS A 34 0.28 -23.74 17.36
N PHE A 35 -0.34 -23.59 16.17
CA PHE A 35 -1.14 -22.42 15.83
C PHE A 35 -2.35 -22.22 16.74
N GLU A 36 -2.90 -23.31 17.29
CA GLU A 36 -4.05 -23.25 18.21
C GLU A 36 -3.68 -22.59 19.55
N ASN A 37 -2.42 -22.67 19.97
CA ASN A 37 -1.91 -22.09 21.20
C ASN A 37 -1.41 -20.64 21.04
N LEU A 38 -0.99 -20.23 19.83
CA LEU A 38 -0.45 -18.88 19.58
C LEU A 38 -1.36 -17.74 20.05
N PRO A 39 -2.70 -17.77 19.91
CA PRO A 39 -3.56 -16.74 20.47
C PRO A 39 -3.41 -16.57 21.99
N TYR A 40 -3.09 -17.62 22.73
CA TYR A 40 -2.89 -17.60 24.18
C TYR A 40 -1.48 -17.08 24.55
N GLU A 41 -0.50 -17.32 23.70
CA GLU A 41 0.87 -16.81 23.89
C GLU A 41 0.95 -15.31 23.55
N ILE A 42 0.28 -14.87 22.47
CA ILE A 42 0.23 -13.47 22.05
C ILE A 42 -0.63 -12.62 22.99
N ILE A 43 -1.73 -13.21 23.51
CA ILE A 43 -2.65 -12.58 24.48
C ILE A 43 -2.67 -13.45 25.75
N PRO A 44 -1.65 -13.32 26.62
CA PRO A 44 -1.55 -14.11 27.85
C PRO A 44 -2.49 -13.60 28.95
N GLY A 45 -2.67 -14.42 30.00
CA GLY A 45 -3.45 -14.08 31.18
C GLY A 45 -4.94 -14.35 31.03
N GLU A 46 -5.74 -13.81 31.96
CA GLU A 46 -7.18 -14.04 32.09
C GLU A 46 -8.02 -12.77 31.86
N ILE A 47 -7.39 -11.60 31.94
CA ILE A 47 -8.06 -10.30 31.88
C ILE A 47 -7.76 -9.66 30.51
N SER A 48 -8.82 -9.20 29.84
CA SER A 48 -8.68 -8.47 28.58
C SER A 48 -7.94 -7.14 28.79
N THR A 49 -7.11 -6.77 27.82
CA THR A 49 -6.25 -5.58 27.92
C THR A 49 -6.68 -4.43 27.01
N TYR A 50 -7.41 -4.70 25.93
CA TYR A 50 -7.80 -3.69 24.94
C TYR A 50 -9.19 -3.91 24.33
N ARG A 51 -9.93 -4.95 24.73
CA ARG A 51 -11.32 -5.22 24.35
C ARG A 51 -12.13 -5.67 25.57
N GLU A 52 -13.42 -5.90 25.38
CA GLU A 52 -14.34 -6.29 26.44
C GLU A 52 -14.12 -7.74 26.93
N SER A 53 -13.51 -8.59 26.10
CA SER A 53 -13.33 -10.01 26.40
C SER A 53 -12.00 -10.53 25.87
N ILE A 54 -11.25 -11.24 26.71
CA ILE A 54 -10.00 -11.91 26.34
C ILE A 54 -10.24 -13.01 25.29
N PHE A 55 -11.39 -13.68 25.33
CA PHE A 55 -11.75 -14.69 24.34
C PHE A 55 -11.93 -14.04 22.96
N LEU A 56 -12.55 -12.85 22.91
CA LEU A 56 -12.69 -12.09 21.69
C LEU A 56 -11.33 -11.61 21.16
N GLU A 57 -10.42 -11.16 22.02
CA GLU A 57 -9.06 -10.80 21.65
C GLU A 57 -8.32 -11.97 21.00
N ARG A 58 -8.37 -13.15 21.60
CA ARG A 58 -7.75 -14.39 21.09
C ARG A 58 -8.38 -14.85 19.77
N ALA A 59 -9.70 -14.82 19.65
CA ALA A 59 -10.38 -15.15 18.41
C ALA A 59 -9.94 -14.23 17.25
N ILE A 60 -9.79 -12.93 17.53
CA ILE A 60 -9.29 -11.97 16.52
C ILE A 60 -7.83 -12.27 16.14
N VAL A 61 -7.00 -12.65 17.09
CA VAL A 61 -5.61 -13.07 16.83
C VAL A 61 -5.59 -14.33 15.96
N GLY A 62 -6.46 -15.31 16.24
CA GLY A 62 -6.58 -16.51 15.41
C GLY A 62 -6.89 -16.20 13.94
N GLU A 63 -7.85 -15.32 13.67
CA GLU A 63 -8.15 -14.90 12.30
C GLU A 63 -7.02 -14.10 11.64
N ARG A 64 -6.28 -13.31 12.41
CA ARG A 64 -5.09 -12.62 11.90
C ARG A 64 -3.95 -13.57 11.58
N LEU A 65 -3.75 -14.61 12.39
CA LEU A 65 -2.78 -15.68 12.11
C LEU A 65 -3.12 -16.36 10.77
N ARG A 66 -4.40 -16.68 10.53
CA ARG A 66 -4.85 -17.25 9.26
C ARG A 66 -4.51 -16.36 8.07
N LEU A 67 -4.86 -15.08 8.14
CA LEU A 67 -4.53 -14.11 7.08
C LEU A 67 -3.01 -13.93 6.91
N ALA A 68 -2.23 -13.99 8.00
CA ALA A 68 -0.78 -13.94 7.93
C ALA A 68 -0.17 -15.21 7.29
N MET A 69 -0.84 -16.34 7.40
CA MET A 69 -0.51 -17.58 6.69
C MET A 69 -0.98 -17.58 5.22
N GLY A 70 -1.72 -16.56 4.76
CA GLY A 70 -2.32 -16.50 3.42
C GLY A 70 -3.69 -17.16 3.31
N LEU A 71 -4.22 -17.72 4.39
CA LEU A 71 -5.50 -18.43 4.42
C LEU A 71 -6.70 -17.47 4.45
N PRO A 72 -7.89 -17.90 4.00
CA PRO A 72 -9.13 -17.15 4.19
C PRO A 72 -9.57 -17.13 5.65
N LEU A 73 -10.43 -16.15 6.00
CA LEU A 73 -11.12 -16.13 7.29
C LEU A 73 -11.99 -17.37 7.48
N LEU A 74 -12.12 -17.85 8.72
CA LEU A 74 -13.06 -18.91 9.02
C LEU A 74 -14.52 -18.41 8.97
N PRO A 75 -15.45 -19.23 8.46
CA PRO A 75 -16.87 -18.93 8.58
C PRO A 75 -17.30 -18.86 10.05
N VAL A 76 -17.92 -17.74 10.44
CA VAL A 76 -18.37 -17.53 11.84
C VAL A 76 -19.38 -18.61 12.31
N SER A 77 -20.09 -19.23 11.37
CA SER A 77 -21.09 -20.27 11.63
C SER A 77 -20.51 -21.69 11.80
N LYS A 78 -19.20 -21.87 11.56
CA LYS A 78 -18.57 -23.20 11.59
C LYS A 78 -17.31 -23.16 12.43
N GLN A 79 -17.25 -24.01 13.46
CA GLN A 79 -16.03 -24.19 14.23
C GLN A 79 -15.00 -24.97 13.39
N ALA A 80 -13.78 -24.48 13.34
CA ALA A 80 -12.65 -25.14 12.72
C ALA A 80 -11.34 -24.72 13.43
N PRO A 81 -10.31 -25.56 13.44
CA PRO A 81 -8.97 -25.19 13.90
C PRO A 81 -8.39 -23.99 13.11
N ILE A 82 -7.55 -23.18 13.76
CA ILE A 82 -6.85 -22.06 13.11
C ILE A 82 -5.99 -22.56 11.96
N SER A 83 -5.39 -23.71 12.12
CA SER A 83 -4.53 -24.40 11.14
C SER A 83 -5.26 -25.00 9.94
N THR A 84 -6.61 -24.99 9.91
CA THR A 84 -7.36 -25.59 8.80
C THR A 84 -6.95 -25.01 7.44
N GLY A 85 -6.48 -25.88 6.53
CA GLY A 85 -6.04 -25.49 5.19
C GLY A 85 -4.60 -24.98 5.11
N VAL A 86 -3.80 -25.11 6.18
CA VAL A 86 -2.42 -24.61 6.21
C VAL A 86 -1.53 -25.31 5.18
N GLU A 87 -1.81 -26.56 4.87
CA GLU A 87 -1.07 -27.34 3.86
C GLU A 87 -1.19 -26.71 2.47
N GLU A 88 -2.32 -26.07 2.16
CA GLU A 88 -2.53 -25.38 0.87
C GLU A 88 -1.72 -24.08 0.77
N SER A 89 -1.31 -23.53 1.90
CA SER A 89 -0.57 -22.28 2.02
C SER A 89 0.93 -22.47 2.27
N MET A 90 1.32 -23.59 2.89
CA MET A 90 2.72 -23.90 3.24
C MET A 90 3.45 -24.59 2.09
N ILE A 91 3.49 -23.91 0.95
CA ILE A 91 4.12 -24.36 -0.29
C ILE A 91 5.05 -23.27 -0.84
N ASP A 92 5.96 -23.62 -1.72
CA ASP A 92 6.90 -22.71 -2.38
C ASP A 92 6.34 -22.05 -3.65
N GLU A 93 5.03 -22.15 -3.86
CA GLU A 93 4.32 -21.59 -5.00
C GLU A 93 3.42 -20.40 -4.60
N LYS A 94 3.15 -19.52 -5.56
CA LYS A 94 2.23 -18.41 -5.35
C LYS A 94 0.80 -18.89 -5.23
N VAL A 95 0.22 -18.71 -4.05
CA VAL A 95 -1.21 -18.89 -3.81
C VAL A 95 -1.88 -17.51 -3.82
N TYR A 96 -2.87 -17.33 -4.66
CA TYR A 96 -3.74 -16.16 -4.65
C TYR A 96 -5.20 -16.58 -4.57
N ASP A 97 -5.73 -16.46 -3.37
CA ASP A 97 -7.15 -16.64 -3.09
C ASP A 97 -7.77 -15.29 -2.69
N PRO A 98 -8.59 -14.65 -3.56
CA PRO A 98 -9.21 -13.37 -3.22
C PRO A 98 -10.25 -13.54 -2.10
N PRO A 99 -10.59 -12.48 -1.37
CA PRO A 99 -10.07 -11.12 -1.49
C PRO A 99 -8.75 -10.92 -0.76
N LEU A 100 -7.93 -9.96 -1.25
CA LEU A 100 -6.66 -9.59 -0.61
C LEU A 100 -6.87 -8.85 0.71
N ILE A 101 -7.77 -7.86 0.71
CA ILE A 101 -8.11 -7.07 1.91
C ILE A 101 -9.36 -7.67 2.54
N ASN A 102 -9.28 -8.01 3.81
CA ASN A 102 -10.33 -8.69 4.55
C ASN A 102 -10.79 -7.88 5.76
N ILE A 103 -12.03 -8.08 6.18
CA ILE A 103 -12.58 -7.51 7.41
C ILE A 103 -12.93 -8.64 8.36
N ILE A 104 -12.25 -8.69 9.49
CA ILE A 104 -12.63 -9.55 10.62
C ILE A 104 -13.88 -8.94 11.25
N LYS A 105 -15.06 -9.47 10.90
CA LYS A 105 -16.37 -8.88 11.21
C LYS A 105 -16.60 -8.66 12.71
N PHE A 106 -16.18 -9.57 13.55
CA PHE A 106 -16.31 -9.45 15.00
C PHE A 106 -15.24 -8.54 15.66
N ALA A 107 -14.19 -8.16 14.92
CA ALA A 107 -13.26 -7.12 15.32
C ALA A 107 -13.74 -5.70 14.96
N CYS A 108 -14.77 -5.56 14.13
CA CYS A 108 -15.31 -4.28 13.70
C CYS A 108 -16.18 -3.65 14.80
N HIS A 109 -15.82 -2.42 15.22
CA HIS A 109 -16.52 -1.68 16.28
C HIS A 109 -17.80 -0.96 15.81
N LYS A 110 -18.32 -1.24 14.63
CA LYS A 110 -19.54 -0.61 14.09
C LYS A 110 -19.50 0.93 14.15
N CYS A 111 -18.37 1.53 13.78
CA CYS A 111 -18.22 2.99 13.80
C CYS A 111 -19.36 3.67 13.04
N ALA A 112 -19.78 4.84 13.54
CA ALA A 112 -20.88 5.59 12.95
C ALA A 112 -20.63 5.90 11.47
N GLU A 113 -21.70 5.84 10.68
CA GLU A 113 -21.69 6.37 9.32
C GLU A 113 -21.54 7.90 9.33
N LYS A 114 -21.26 8.45 8.16
CA LYS A 114 -21.09 9.88 8.01
C LYS A 114 -22.31 10.65 8.47
N ARG A 115 -22.17 11.43 9.53
CA ARG A 115 -23.19 12.30 10.09
C ARG A 115 -22.57 13.53 10.74
N VAL A 116 -23.38 14.56 10.95
CA VAL A 116 -23.01 15.76 11.71
C VAL A 116 -23.81 15.72 13.02
N VAL A 117 -23.13 15.79 14.15
CA VAL A 117 -23.76 15.69 15.46
C VAL A 117 -23.42 16.88 16.33
N VAL A 118 -24.34 17.26 17.19
CA VAL A 118 -24.12 18.23 18.25
C VAL A 118 -23.66 17.46 19.50
N THR A 119 -22.56 17.89 20.09
CA THR A 119 -22.04 17.33 21.35
C THR A 119 -22.58 18.08 22.55
N ASP A 120 -22.34 17.55 23.75
CA ASP A 120 -22.71 18.19 25.02
C ASP A 120 -22.03 19.55 25.24
N GLY A 121 -20.96 19.85 24.46
CA GLY A 121 -20.31 21.16 24.45
C GLY A 121 -21.17 22.32 23.92
N CYS A 122 -22.37 22.05 23.38
CA CYS A 122 -23.28 23.10 22.92
C CYS A 122 -23.72 24.00 24.09
N GLN A 123 -23.49 25.30 23.96
CA GLN A 123 -23.84 26.27 24.99
C GLN A 123 -25.22 26.92 24.78
N GLY A 124 -25.94 26.59 23.69
CA GLY A 124 -27.22 27.25 23.39
C GLY A 124 -27.09 28.75 23.22
N CYS A 125 -26.05 29.18 22.49
CA CYS A 125 -25.73 30.62 22.32
C CYS A 125 -26.89 31.39 21.67
N LEU A 126 -27.03 32.67 22.00
CA LEU A 126 -28.15 33.50 21.57
C LEU A 126 -28.20 33.70 20.03
N GLU A 127 -27.04 33.81 19.37
CA GLU A 127 -26.99 34.06 17.92
C GLU A 127 -27.33 32.82 17.08
N HIS A 128 -27.20 31.62 17.63
CA HIS A 128 -27.42 30.36 16.92
C HIS A 128 -26.77 30.29 15.51
N PRO A 129 -25.49 30.62 15.31
CA PRO A 129 -24.92 30.76 13.98
C PRO A 129 -24.99 29.42 13.18
N CYS A 130 -25.11 28.30 13.86
CA CYS A 130 -25.29 26.98 13.21
C CYS A 130 -26.63 26.84 12.48
N THR A 131 -27.71 27.49 12.96
CA THR A 131 -29.02 27.51 12.27
C THR A 131 -28.97 28.41 11.06
N GLU A 132 -28.36 29.59 11.18
CA GLU A 132 -28.30 30.60 10.12
C GLU A 132 -27.50 30.12 8.88
N VAL A 133 -26.41 29.39 9.11
CA VAL A 133 -25.57 28.90 8.00
C VAL A 133 -26.09 27.63 7.36
N CYS A 134 -27.17 27.01 7.90
CA CYS A 134 -27.67 25.74 7.40
C CYS A 134 -28.51 25.91 6.13
N PRO A 135 -28.04 25.49 4.92
CA PRO A 135 -28.74 25.74 3.67
C PRO A 135 -30.02 24.90 3.51
N LYS A 136 -30.26 23.94 4.41
CA LYS A 136 -31.40 23.04 4.39
C LYS A 136 -32.34 23.23 5.59
N GLY A 137 -32.05 24.20 6.48
CA GLY A 137 -32.83 24.38 7.70
C GLY A 137 -32.91 23.12 8.57
N ALA A 138 -31.86 22.29 8.54
CA ALA A 138 -31.83 21.00 9.24
C ALA A 138 -31.47 21.14 10.72
N ILE A 139 -31.32 22.37 11.26
CA ILE A 139 -30.93 22.60 12.65
C ILE A 139 -32.06 23.37 13.36
N SER A 140 -32.49 22.85 14.47
CA SER A 140 -33.47 23.46 15.37
C SER A 140 -32.89 23.55 16.78
N ILE A 141 -33.53 24.42 17.61
CA ILE A 141 -33.17 24.52 19.03
C ILE A 141 -34.21 23.74 19.84
N VAL A 142 -33.71 22.75 20.55
CA VAL A 142 -34.53 21.87 21.41
C VAL A 142 -33.95 21.90 22.81
N HIS A 143 -34.76 22.27 23.80
CA HIS A 143 -34.35 22.43 25.20
C HIS A 143 -33.08 23.30 25.37
N GLY A 144 -33.01 24.40 24.62
CA GLY A 144 -31.88 25.37 24.67
C GLY A 144 -30.59 24.89 24.00
N LYS A 145 -30.58 23.73 23.33
CA LYS A 145 -29.43 23.23 22.60
C LYS A 145 -29.76 22.97 21.13
N SER A 146 -28.76 23.06 20.27
CA SER A 146 -28.93 22.75 18.84
C SER A 146 -29.18 21.27 18.65
N HIS A 147 -30.13 20.96 17.79
CA HIS A 147 -30.45 19.59 17.34
C HIS A 147 -30.40 19.52 15.81
N ILE A 148 -29.78 18.49 15.26
CA ILE A 148 -29.66 18.29 13.81
C ILE A 148 -30.62 17.17 13.38
N ASP A 149 -31.49 17.49 12.42
CA ASP A 149 -32.36 16.54 11.75
C ASP A 149 -31.55 15.78 10.69
N ASP A 150 -31.26 14.50 10.95
CA ASP A 150 -30.41 13.68 10.07
C ASP A 150 -31.03 13.44 8.68
N GLU A 151 -32.36 13.49 8.54
CA GLU A 151 -33.05 13.30 7.26
C GLU A 151 -32.91 14.53 6.35
N LYS A 152 -32.97 15.74 6.94
CA LYS A 152 -32.77 17.00 6.22
C LYS A 152 -31.30 17.35 6.01
N CYS A 153 -30.41 16.80 6.85
CA CYS A 153 -28.99 17.17 6.87
C CYS A 153 -28.24 16.60 5.66
N ILE A 154 -27.73 17.47 4.80
CA ILE A 154 -26.86 17.09 3.66
C ILE A 154 -25.39 16.86 4.04
N LYS A 155 -25.06 16.89 5.32
CA LYS A 155 -23.73 16.59 5.89
C LYS A 155 -22.61 17.50 5.35
N CYS A 156 -22.93 18.73 4.96
CA CYS A 156 -21.98 19.69 4.35
C CYS A 156 -20.95 20.24 5.33
N GLY A 157 -21.25 20.27 6.65
CA GLY A 157 -20.32 20.74 7.70
C GLY A 157 -20.25 22.25 7.90
N LYS A 158 -21.06 23.09 7.23
CA LYS A 158 -21.06 24.57 7.42
C LYS A 158 -21.31 24.95 8.87
N CYS A 159 -22.23 24.27 9.55
CA CYS A 159 -22.56 24.49 10.95
C CYS A 159 -21.39 24.16 11.91
N GLN A 160 -20.54 23.20 11.55
CA GLN A 160 -19.32 22.91 12.30
C GLN A 160 -18.35 24.09 12.27
N GLY A 161 -18.11 24.68 11.08
CA GLY A 161 -17.22 25.84 10.93
C GLY A 161 -17.77 27.11 11.56
N ALA A 162 -19.11 27.23 11.70
CA ALA A 162 -19.75 28.41 12.30
C ALA A 162 -19.87 28.33 13.82
N CYS A 163 -19.68 27.15 14.44
CA CYS A 163 -19.84 27.00 15.88
C CYS A 163 -18.61 27.50 16.65
N PRO A 164 -18.71 28.61 17.43
CA PRO A 164 -17.57 29.16 18.16
C PRO A 164 -17.08 28.25 19.31
N TYR A 165 -17.91 27.32 19.75
CA TYR A 165 -17.60 26.37 20.83
C TYR A 165 -17.10 25.03 20.31
N ASN A 166 -16.95 24.83 18.99
CA ASN A 166 -16.61 23.53 18.38
C ASN A 166 -17.52 22.38 18.83
N ALA A 167 -18.76 22.68 19.22
CA ALA A 167 -19.72 21.72 19.73
C ALA A 167 -20.36 20.86 18.63
N ILE A 168 -20.17 21.21 17.37
CA ILE A 168 -20.69 20.44 16.23
C ILE A 168 -19.53 19.72 15.57
N ILE A 169 -19.63 18.41 15.49
CA ILE A 169 -18.58 17.56 14.91
C ILE A 169 -19.12 16.71 13.76
N LYS A 170 -18.28 16.46 12.79
CA LYS A 170 -18.54 15.50 11.72
C LYS A 170 -17.98 14.15 12.13
N GLN A 171 -18.85 13.18 12.32
CA GLN A 171 -18.47 11.80 12.55
C GLN A 171 -18.46 11.04 11.21
N GLU A 172 -17.48 10.23 11.03
CA GLU A 172 -17.38 9.35 9.87
C GLU A 172 -16.54 8.12 10.23
N ARG A 173 -16.93 6.98 9.74
CA ARG A 173 -16.17 5.72 9.89
C ARG A 173 -14.78 5.89 9.29
N PRO A 174 -13.67 5.75 10.06
CA PRO A 174 -12.33 6.05 9.58
C PRO A 174 -11.91 5.28 8.33
N CYS A 175 -12.30 4.01 8.22
CA CYS A 175 -12.00 3.18 7.05
C CYS A 175 -12.76 3.64 5.79
N ALA A 176 -14.01 4.11 5.93
CA ALA A 176 -14.78 4.65 4.81
C ALA A 176 -14.29 6.04 4.42
N ALA A 177 -13.96 6.89 5.40
CA ALA A 177 -13.37 8.21 5.16
C ALA A 177 -12.02 8.14 4.42
N ALA A 178 -11.22 7.09 4.66
CA ALA A 178 -9.95 6.87 3.98
C ALA A 178 -10.09 6.18 2.61
N CYS A 179 -11.30 5.74 2.25
CA CYS A 179 -11.54 5.02 1.01
C CYS A 179 -11.90 5.96 -0.13
N GLY A 180 -10.92 6.42 -0.91
CA GLY A 180 -11.17 7.28 -2.07
C GLY A 180 -12.01 6.62 -3.18
N MET A 181 -12.13 5.27 -3.17
CA MET A 181 -13.03 4.53 -4.05
C MET A 181 -14.47 4.43 -3.53
N LYS A 182 -14.74 4.87 -2.30
CA LYS A 182 -16.04 4.73 -1.63
C LYS A 182 -16.55 3.27 -1.65
N ALA A 183 -15.64 2.33 -1.53
CA ALA A 183 -15.91 0.90 -1.58
C ALA A 183 -16.35 0.33 -0.22
N ILE A 184 -16.35 1.13 0.86
CA ILE A 184 -16.69 0.67 2.22
C ILE A 184 -18.06 1.21 2.61
N HIS A 185 -18.96 0.31 2.97
CA HIS A 185 -20.31 0.57 3.43
C HIS A 185 -20.61 -0.20 4.73
N SER A 186 -21.81 -0.07 5.29
CA SER A 186 -22.29 -0.89 6.39
C SER A 186 -22.99 -2.15 5.87
N ASP A 187 -22.75 -3.29 6.53
CA ASP A 187 -23.60 -4.47 6.39
C ASP A 187 -24.91 -4.32 7.22
N GLU A 188 -25.78 -5.32 7.16
CA GLU A 188 -27.06 -5.37 7.89
C GLU A 188 -26.93 -5.25 9.42
N HIS A 189 -25.73 -5.53 9.96
CA HIS A 189 -25.42 -5.43 11.38
C HIS A 189 -24.66 -4.14 11.73
N GLY A 190 -24.50 -3.20 10.80
CA GLY A 190 -23.77 -1.94 10.98
C GLY A 190 -22.24 -2.09 10.98
N ARG A 191 -21.71 -3.27 10.63
CA ARG A 191 -20.27 -3.52 10.51
C ARG A 191 -19.78 -3.06 9.14
N ALA A 192 -18.49 -2.74 9.04
CA ALA A 192 -17.89 -2.41 7.74
C ALA A 192 -17.96 -3.62 6.78
N ASP A 193 -18.23 -3.32 5.51
CA ASP A 193 -18.14 -4.27 4.41
C ASP A 193 -17.49 -3.63 3.19
N ILE A 194 -16.87 -4.45 2.31
CA ILE A 194 -16.12 -3.97 1.16
C ILE A 194 -16.81 -4.40 -0.13
N ASP A 195 -17.15 -3.44 -0.98
CA ASP A 195 -17.51 -3.70 -2.37
C ASP A 195 -16.22 -3.98 -3.17
N TYR A 196 -15.93 -5.26 -3.38
CA TYR A 196 -14.71 -5.68 -4.07
C TYR A 196 -14.69 -5.31 -5.56
N ASN A 197 -15.85 -5.02 -6.17
CA ASN A 197 -15.90 -4.52 -7.54
C ASN A 197 -15.32 -3.10 -7.65
N LYS A 198 -15.45 -2.30 -6.57
CA LYS A 198 -14.86 -0.96 -6.49
C LYS A 198 -13.46 -0.96 -5.88
N CYS A 199 -13.16 -1.90 -5.01
CA CYS A 199 -11.91 -1.94 -4.29
C CYS A 199 -10.71 -2.05 -5.25
N VAL A 200 -9.63 -1.29 -4.96
CA VAL A 200 -8.34 -1.32 -5.68
C VAL A 200 -7.19 -1.80 -4.79
N SER A 201 -7.52 -2.40 -3.65
CA SER A 201 -6.57 -2.97 -2.69
C SER A 201 -5.46 -2.03 -2.21
N CYS A 202 -5.68 -0.71 -2.20
CA CYS A 202 -4.66 0.28 -1.79
C CYS A 202 -4.26 0.17 -0.30
N GLY A 203 -5.07 -0.46 0.56
CA GLY A 203 -4.77 -0.68 1.97
C GLY A 203 -4.99 0.55 2.89
N MET A 204 -5.47 1.69 2.39
CA MET A 204 -5.68 2.88 3.23
C MET A 204 -6.71 2.66 4.35
N CYS A 205 -7.71 1.82 4.13
CA CYS A 205 -8.67 1.41 5.14
C CYS A 205 -8.03 0.60 6.29
N LEU A 206 -7.02 -0.23 5.99
CA LEU A 206 -6.25 -0.99 6.97
C LEU A 206 -5.48 -0.05 7.90
N VAL A 207 -4.79 0.95 7.32
CA VAL A 207 -4.06 1.96 8.09
C VAL A 207 -4.99 2.75 9.00
N SER A 208 -6.16 3.16 8.48
CA SER A 208 -7.08 4.08 9.16
C SER A 208 -7.97 3.40 10.21
N CYS A 209 -8.06 2.06 10.22
CA CYS A 209 -8.88 1.36 11.21
C CYS A 209 -8.22 1.33 12.58
N PRO A 210 -8.75 2.06 13.60
CA PRO A 210 -8.15 2.07 14.93
C PRO A 210 -8.34 0.75 15.69
N PHE A 211 -9.34 -0.04 15.28
CA PHE A 211 -9.63 -1.35 15.88
C PHE A 211 -8.89 -2.49 15.20
N SER A 212 -8.09 -2.20 14.18
CA SER A 212 -7.34 -3.21 13.40
C SER A 212 -8.23 -4.37 12.90
N ALA A 213 -9.48 -4.06 12.54
CA ALA A 213 -10.43 -5.04 12.01
C ALA A 213 -10.18 -5.37 10.53
N ILE A 214 -9.42 -4.53 9.83
CA ILE A 214 -9.10 -4.71 8.41
C ILE A 214 -7.66 -5.20 8.30
N VAL A 215 -7.46 -6.27 7.56
CA VAL A 215 -6.19 -6.98 7.44
C VAL A 215 -6.02 -7.47 6.00
N ASP A 216 -4.81 -7.46 5.49
CA ASP A 216 -4.45 -8.04 4.21
C ASP A 216 -3.87 -9.47 4.38
N LYS A 217 -3.99 -10.28 3.34
CA LYS A 217 -3.35 -11.60 3.29
C LYS A 217 -1.85 -11.46 3.07
N SER A 218 -1.07 -12.31 3.71
CA SER A 218 0.39 -12.38 3.59
C SER A 218 0.85 -13.53 2.69
N GLN A 219 2.07 -13.43 2.21
CA GLN A 219 2.78 -14.47 1.48
C GLN A 219 4.07 -14.89 2.20
N ILE A 220 4.15 -14.67 3.53
CA ILE A 220 5.32 -15.03 4.34
C ILE A 220 5.62 -16.53 4.24
N PHE A 221 4.60 -17.39 4.35
CA PHE A 221 4.76 -18.83 4.28
C PHE A 221 5.40 -19.27 2.97
N GLN A 222 4.79 -18.90 1.84
CA GLN A 222 5.26 -19.27 0.51
C GLN A 222 6.68 -18.77 0.25
N THR A 223 6.99 -17.55 0.69
CA THR A 223 8.33 -16.96 0.57
C THR A 223 9.36 -17.77 1.36
N ILE A 224 9.06 -18.14 2.61
CA ILE A 224 9.98 -18.91 3.44
C ILE A 224 10.11 -20.35 2.94
N MET A 225 9.03 -20.95 2.44
CA MET A 225 9.10 -22.28 1.81
C MET A 225 9.99 -22.25 0.57
N ALA A 226 9.91 -21.23 -0.27
CA ALA A 226 10.80 -21.05 -1.41
C ALA A 226 12.27 -20.88 -0.98
N ILE A 227 12.54 -20.15 0.10
CA ILE A 227 13.88 -20.04 0.68
C ILE A 227 14.37 -21.42 1.18
N ASN A 228 13.52 -22.17 1.90
CA ASN A 228 13.88 -23.47 2.48
C ASN A 228 14.01 -24.58 1.41
N SER A 229 13.38 -24.45 0.25
CA SER A 229 13.50 -25.42 -0.85
C SER A 229 14.87 -25.42 -1.52
N GLY A 230 15.71 -24.43 -1.23
CA GLY A 230 17.03 -24.27 -1.85
C GLY A 230 17.00 -23.58 -3.22
N THR A 231 15.82 -23.17 -3.70
CA THR A 231 15.69 -22.34 -4.90
C THR A 231 16.32 -20.97 -4.66
N PRO A 232 17.10 -20.38 -5.58
CA PRO A 232 17.61 -19.03 -5.42
C PRO A 232 16.48 -18.01 -5.31
N VAL A 233 16.40 -17.27 -4.20
CA VAL A 233 15.35 -16.27 -3.94
C VAL A 233 15.97 -14.89 -3.84
N TYR A 234 15.58 -13.99 -4.74
CA TYR A 234 16.06 -12.62 -4.80
C TYR A 234 15.04 -11.65 -4.18
N ALA A 235 15.51 -10.77 -3.31
CA ALA A 235 14.69 -9.70 -2.74
C ALA A 235 14.73 -8.46 -3.64
N ALA A 236 13.63 -8.16 -4.33
CA ALA A 236 13.46 -6.91 -5.08
C ALA A 236 12.93 -5.83 -4.13
N VAL A 237 13.83 -4.98 -3.64
CA VAL A 237 13.55 -4.05 -2.54
C VAL A 237 13.19 -2.66 -3.06
N ALA A 238 12.01 -2.15 -2.66
CA ALA A 238 11.54 -0.83 -3.05
C ALA A 238 12.35 0.29 -2.37
N PRO A 239 12.60 1.43 -3.05
CA PRO A 239 13.35 2.57 -2.49
C PRO A 239 12.76 3.13 -1.19
N ALA A 240 11.46 2.93 -0.96
CA ALA A 240 10.78 3.30 0.28
C ALA A 240 11.28 2.53 1.53
N ILE A 241 12.20 1.57 1.39
CA ILE A 241 12.85 0.90 2.53
C ILE A 241 13.71 1.87 3.35
N ALA A 242 14.19 2.94 2.72
CA ALA A 242 14.97 3.95 3.39
C ALA A 242 14.24 4.48 4.65
N GLY A 243 14.87 4.29 5.80
CA GLY A 243 14.34 4.71 7.11
C GLY A 243 13.20 3.84 7.66
N GLN A 244 12.84 2.69 7.07
CA GLN A 244 11.82 1.81 7.64
C GLN A 244 12.34 1.05 8.86
N PHE A 245 13.54 0.53 8.81
CA PHE A 245 14.15 -0.24 9.89
C PHE A 245 15.18 0.59 10.63
N LYS A 246 14.94 0.85 11.92
CA LYS A 246 15.87 1.59 12.76
C LYS A 246 17.17 0.79 12.90
N GLY A 247 18.31 1.40 12.58
CA GLY A 247 19.62 0.77 12.67
C GLY A 247 20.02 -0.05 11.44
N LEU A 248 19.23 -0.02 10.36
CA LEU A 248 19.56 -0.67 9.10
C LEU A 248 19.87 0.39 8.01
N PRO A 249 21.12 0.83 7.87
CA PRO A 249 21.54 1.72 6.78
C PRO A 249 21.60 0.98 5.44
N SER A 250 21.65 1.72 4.33
CA SER A 250 21.67 1.19 2.96
C SER A 250 22.74 0.12 2.72
N ASN A 251 23.93 0.33 3.24
CA ASN A 251 25.08 -0.57 3.10
C ASN A 251 25.00 -1.86 3.95
N LYS A 252 23.96 -2.06 4.74
CA LYS A 252 23.70 -3.31 5.48
C LYS A 252 22.49 -4.08 4.95
N ILE A 253 21.68 -3.48 4.08
CA ILE A 253 20.43 -4.08 3.59
C ILE A 253 20.69 -5.46 2.97
N ARG A 254 21.67 -5.59 2.07
CA ARG A 254 21.98 -6.84 1.39
C ARG A 254 22.30 -7.96 2.38
N ASN A 255 23.18 -7.72 3.33
CA ASN A 255 23.60 -8.72 4.30
C ASN A 255 22.48 -9.05 5.31
N ALA A 256 21.66 -8.06 5.69
CA ALA A 256 20.48 -8.31 6.52
C ALA A 256 19.48 -9.25 5.82
N PHE A 257 19.20 -9.05 4.53
CA PHE A 257 18.32 -9.94 3.78
C PHE A 257 18.94 -11.33 3.54
N LYS A 258 20.26 -11.42 3.35
CA LYS A 258 20.96 -12.72 3.31
C LYS A 258 20.80 -13.49 4.63
N ALA A 259 20.78 -12.80 5.77
CA ALA A 259 20.51 -13.42 7.07
C ALA A 259 19.09 -14.01 7.17
N LEU A 260 18.12 -13.52 6.39
CA LEU A 260 16.79 -14.12 6.25
C LEU A 260 16.75 -15.32 5.31
N GLY A 261 17.84 -15.60 4.58
CA GLY A 261 17.92 -16.71 3.61
C GLY A 261 17.75 -16.28 2.15
N PHE A 262 17.61 -14.99 1.85
CA PHE A 262 17.63 -14.53 0.46
C PHE A 262 19.01 -14.70 -0.16
N THR A 263 19.04 -15.07 -1.44
CA THR A 263 20.29 -15.24 -2.21
C THR A 263 21.01 -13.91 -2.39
N ASP A 264 20.26 -12.88 -2.81
CA ASP A 264 20.78 -11.51 -2.93
C ASP A 264 19.62 -10.49 -2.97
N VAL A 265 20.00 -9.21 -3.03
CA VAL A 265 19.08 -8.05 -3.08
C VAL A 265 19.24 -7.32 -4.41
N VAL A 266 18.12 -6.98 -5.05
CA VAL A 266 18.05 -6.10 -6.21
C VAL A 266 17.20 -4.88 -5.84
N GLU A 267 17.71 -3.68 -6.09
CA GLU A 267 16.97 -2.45 -5.79
C GLU A 267 15.96 -2.13 -6.89
N VAL A 268 14.69 -1.94 -6.54
CA VAL A 268 13.61 -1.64 -7.51
C VAL A 268 13.77 -0.24 -8.14
N ALA A 269 14.67 0.58 -7.62
CA ALA A 269 15.08 1.84 -8.25
C ALA A 269 15.66 1.62 -9.67
N VAL A 270 16.29 0.47 -9.93
CA VAL A 270 16.75 0.10 -11.30
C VAL A 270 15.56 -0.02 -12.26
N GLY A 271 14.50 -0.71 -11.85
CA GLY A 271 13.26 -0.78 -12.65
C GLY A 271 12.55 0.58 -12.74
N ALA A 272 12.73 1.47 -11.76
CA ALA A 272 12.21 2.83 -11.83
C ALA A 272 12.95 3.67 -12.89
N ASP A 273 14.25 3.49 -13.03
CA ASP A 273 15.04 4.12 -14.09
C ASP A 273 14.57 3.67 -15.47
N LEU A 274 14.37 2.38 -15.67
CA LEU A 274 13.84 1.82 -16.92
C LEU A 274 12.44 2.36 -17.24
N CYS A 275 11.54 2.34 -16.26
CA CYS A 275 10.18 2.89 -16.38
C CYS A 275 10.21 4.39 -16.73
N THR A 276 11.12 5.15 -16.14
CA THR A 276 11.31 6.58 -16.40
C THR A 276 11.65 6.84 -17.88
N VAL A 277 12.56 6.07 -18.44
CA VAL A 277 13.00 6.25 -19.83
C VAL A 277 11.90 5.85 -20.82
N GLU A 278 11.17 4.77 -20.53
CA GLU A 278 10.01 4.35 -21.32
C GLU A 278 8.92 5.43 -21.30
N GLU A 279 8.48 5.89 -20.11
CA GLU A 279 7.48 6.96 -19.99
C GLU A 279 7.94 8.29 -20.59
N ALA A 280 9.24 8.60 -20.57
CA ALA A 280 9.78 9.81 -21.21
C ALA A 280 9.67 9.74 -22.73
N LYS A 281 10.02 8.61 -23.35
CA LYS A 281 9.88 8.37 -24.79
C LYS A 281 8.43 8.43 -25.22
N ASP A 282 7.54 7.69 -24.53
CA ASP A 282 6.11 7.68 -24.81
C ASP A 282 5.51 9.10 -24.75
N PHE A 283 5.87 9.87 -23.71
CA PHE A 283 5.40 11.26 -23.58
C PHE A 283 5.84 12.13 -24.76
N MET A 284 7.10 12.03 -25.18
CA MET A 284 7.62 12.84 -26.30
C MET A 284 6.97 12.46 -27.65
N GLU A 285 6.64 11.18 -27.84
CA GLU A 285 6.02 10.69 -29.08
C GLU A 285 4.52 10.93 -29.16
N GLU A 286 3.84 10.99 -28.02
CA GLU A 286 2.37 10.92 -27.99
C GLU A 286 1.72 12.25 -27.60
N VAL A 287 2.36 13.05 -26.74
CA VAL A 287 1.75 14.26 -26.17
C VAL A 287 2.33 15.52 -26.84
N PRO A 288 1.49 16.46 -27.33
CA PRO A 288 0.04 16.46 -27.36
C PRO A 288 -0.61 15.89 -28.64
N GLU A 289 0.18 15.44 -29.64
CA GLU A 289 -0.29 15.18 -31.00
C GLU A 289 -1.25 13.99 -31.09
N LYS A 290 -0.95 12.88 -30.41
CA LYS A 290 -1.76 11.66 -30.45
C LYS A 290 -2.73 11.58 -29.25
N GLN A 291 -2.36 12.14 -28.11
CA GLN A 291 -3.20 12.17 -26.92
C GLN A 291 -3.05 13.50 -26.15
N PRO A 292 -4.14 13.98 -25.52
CA PRO A 292 -4.15 15.30 -24.88
C PRO A 292 -3.21 15.41 -23.68
N PHE A 293 -2.96 14.33 -22.96
CA PHE A 293 -2.06 14.25 -21.81
C PHE A 293 -1.62 12.81 -21.61
N MET A 294 -0.56 12.59 -20.85
CA MET A 294 -0.19 11.25 -20.38
C MET A 294 -0.22 11.19 -18.86
N ALA A 295 -0.69 10.07 -18.30
CA ALA A 295 -0.68 9.81 -16.87
C ALA A 295 0.27 8.64 -16.57
N THR A 296 1.09 8.76 -15.51
CA THR A 296 2.05 7.74 -15.11
C THR A 296 1.38 6.43 -14.67
N SER A 297 2.06 5.30 -14.77
CA SER A 297 1.49 3.96 -14.49
C SER A 297 2.00 3.30 -13.21
N CYS A 298 3.06 3.80 -12.59
CA CYS A 298 3.82 3.11 -11.52
C CYS A 298 3.02 2.73 -10.26
N CYS A 299 1.93 3.46 -9.95
CA CYS A 299 1.05 3.15 -8.82
C CYS A 299 -0.15 2.29 -9.24
N PRO A 300 -0.20 0.96 -8.91
CA PRO A 300 -1.25 0.07 -9.40
C PRO A 300 -2.65 0.44 -8.90
N ALA A 301 -2.77 0.99 -7.69
CA ALA A 301 -4.06 1.43 -7.16
C ALA A 301 -4.61 2.66 -7.91
N TRP A 302 -3.74 3.58 -8.32
CA TRP A 302 -4.07 4.71 -9.17
C TRP A 302 -4.50 4.25 -10.57
N SER A 303 -3.69 3.43 -11.25
CA SER A 303 -3.99 2.94 -12.60
C SER A 303 -5.31 2.15 -12.65
N VAL A 304 -5.56 1.28 -11.66
CA VAL A 304 -6.82 0.52 -11.58
C VAL A 304 -7.99 1.44 -11.28
N MET A 305 -7.84 2.43 -10.41
CA MET A 305 -8.89 3.42 -10.14
C MET A 305 -9.24 4.19 -11.42
N ALA A 306 -8.23 4.66 -12.16
CA ALA A 306 -8.42 5.40 -13.39
C ALA A 306 -9.18 4.55 -14.43
N LYS A 307 -8.75 3.30 -14.66
CA LYS A 307 -9.40 2.36 -15.60
C LYS A 307 -10.84 2.03 -15.18
N LYS A 308 -11.12 1.85 -13.88
CA LYS A 308 -12.47 1.57 -13.38
C LYS A 308 -13.41 2.78 -13.43
N THR A 309 -12.90 3.98 -13.13
CA THR A 309 -13.72 5.18 -12.94
C THR A 309 -13.84 6.02 -14.22
N PHE A 310 -12.83 5.96 -15.08
CA PHE A 310 -12.71 6.76 -16.30
C PHE A 310 -12.24 5.90 -17.48
N PRO A 311 -13.05 4.93 -17.93
CA PRO A 311 -12.64 4.00 -18.99
C PRO A 311 -12.32 4.71 -20.32
N ASP A 312 -12.92 5.86 -20.58
CA ASP A 312 -12.72 6.68 -21.77
C ASP A 312 -11.35 7.39 -21.83
N ILE A 313 -10.72 7.66 -20.67
CA ILE A 313 -9.38 8.23 -20.60
C ILE A 313 -8.31 7.21 -20.16
N ALA A 314 -8.72 5.97 -19.93
CA ALA A 314 -7.81 4.87 -19.57
C ALA A 314 -6.67 4.66 -20.61
N PRO A 315 -6.87 4.88 -21.93
CA PRO A 315 -5.78 4.81 -22.92
C PRO A 315 -4.66 5.84 -22.71
N TYR A 316 -4.94 6.96 -22.03
CA TYR A 316 -3.93 8.01 -21.76
C TYR A 316 -3.08 7.73 -20.49
N ILE A 317 -3.29 6.58 -19.87
CA ILE A 317 -2.41 6.10 -18.79
C ILE A 317 -1.29 5.32 -19.46
N SER A 318 -0.05 5.68 -19.16
CA SER A 318 1.13 5.00 -19.66
C SER A 318 0.99 3.48 -19.57
N MET A 319 1.38 2.81 -20.62
CA MET A 319 1.42 1.34 -20.68
C MET A 319 2.76 0.78 -20.22
N ALA A 320 3.72 1.64 -19.86
CA ALA A 320 5.01 1.25 -19.32
C ALA A 320 4.82 0.28 -18.14
N LEU A 321 5.65 -0.74 -18.09
CA LEU A 321 5.67 -1.69 -17.00
C LEU A 321 6.11 -1.00 -15.70
N THR A 322 5.49 -1.41 -14.58
CA THR A 322 5.87 -0.78 -13.31
C THR A 322 7.28 -1.17 -12.89
N PRO A 323 7.96 -0.34 -12.08
CA PRO A 323 9.32 -0.63 -11.58
C PRO A 323 9.47 -2.01 -10.95
N MET A 324 8.44 -2.49 -10.24
CA MET A 324 8.42 -3.84 -9.67
C MET A 324 8.55 -4.92 -10.76
N VAL A 325 7.76 -4.81 -11.81
CA VAL A 325 7.72 -5.81 -12.90
C VAL A 325 9.00 -5.77 -13.72
N LEU A 326 9.48 -4.57 -14.10
CA LEU A 326 10.74 -4.41 -14.82
C LEU A 326 11.93 -4.98 -14.05
N THR A 327 12.00 -4.74 -12.73
CA THR A 327 13.04 -5.33 -11.88
C THR A 327 12.94 -6.86 -11.84
N GLY A 328 11.73 -7.41 -11.73
CA GLY A 328 11.51 -8.84 -11.73
C GLY A 328 11.95 -9.50 -13.04
N ARG A 329 11.54 -8.93 -14.18
CA ARG A 329 11.97 -9.41 -15.52
C ARG A 329 13.48 -9.36 -15.70
N LEU A 330 14.09 -8.23 -15.37
CA LEU A 330 15.54 -8.06 -15.45
C LEU A 330 16.27 -9.11 -14.59
N THR A 331 15.78 -9.36 -13.38
CA THR A 331 16.35 -10.37 -12.48
C THR A 331 16.22 -11.76 -13.06
N LYS A 332 15.03 -12.13 -13.59
CA LYS A 332 14.79 -13.45 -14.19
C LYS A 332 15.50 -13.66 -15.54
N GLN A 333 15.78 -12.59 -16.28
CA GLN A 333 16.65 -12.69 -17.46
C GLN A 333 18.09 -13.06 -17.07
N HIS A 334 18.58 -12.55 -15.95
CA HIS A 334 19.93 -12.87 -15.46
C HIS A 334 19.99 -14.21 -14.74
N TYR A 335 18.92 -14.58 -14.03
CA TYR A 335 18.81 -15.77 -13.20
C TYR A 335 17.48 -16.48 -13.49
N PRO A 336 17.37 -17.25 -14.60
CA PRO A 336 16.08 -17.80 -15.07
C PRO A 336 15.37 -18.69 -14.05
N ASP A 337 16.11 -19.45 -13.24
CA ASP A 337 15.57 -20.42 -12.28
C ASP A 337 15.32 -19.81 -10.88
N CYS A 338 15.37 -18.49 -10.75
CA CYS A 338 15.17 -17.84 -9.46
C CYS A 338 13.70 -17.53 -9.16
N ARG A 339 13.42 -17.34 -7.87
CA ARG A 339 12.20 -16.68 -7.38
C ARG A 339 12.51 -15.21 -7.06
N VAL A 340 11.58 -14.33 -7.38
CA VAL A 340 11.69 -12.89 -7.09
C VAL A 340 10.61 -12.49 -6.11
N VAL A 341 11.02 -11.94 -4.98
CA VAL A 341 10.13 -11.44 -3.92
C VAL A 341 10.20 -9.92 -3.89
N PHE A 342 9.10 -9.25 -4.23
CA PHE A 342 9.04 -7.81 -4.06
C PHE A 342 8.85 -7.45 -2.59
N ILE A 343 9.74 -6.61 -2.06
CA ILE A 343 9.71 -6.11 -0.68
C ILE A 343 9.41 -4.62 -0.72
N GLY A 344 8.22 -4.23 -0.23
CA GLY A 344 7.84 -2.83 -0.38
C GLY A 344 6.70 -2.35 0.52
N PRO A 345 6.28 -1.09 0.35
CA PRO A 345 5.30 -0.45 1.23
C PRO A 345 3.84 -0.78 0.90
N CYS A 346 3.56 -1.56 -0.15
CA CYS A 346 2.30 -1.44 -0.88
C CYS A 346 1.49 -2.75 -0.91
N ALA A 347 0.27 -2.74 -0.32
CA ALA A 347 -0.67 -3.85 -0.42
C ALA A 347 -1.18 -4.07 -1.87
N ALA A 348 -1.38 -2.98 -2.66
CA ALA A 348 -1.86 -3.10 -4.04
C ALA A 348 -0.86 -3.82 -4.98
N LYS A 349 0.43 -3.87 -4.64
CA LYS A 349 1.43 -4.63 -5.37
C LYS A 349 1.19 -6.15 -5.29
N LYS A 350 0.59 -6.65 -4.21
CA LYS A 350 0.14 -8.04 -4.09
C LYS A 350 -0.92 -8.37 -5.16
N LEU A 351 -1.88 -7.45 -5.36
CA LEU A 351 -2.90 -7.59 -6.41
C LEU A 351 -2.29 -7.48 -7.82
N GLU A 352 -1.36 -6.56 -8.02
CA GLU A 352 -0.66 -6.41 -9.29
C GLU A 352 0.11 -7.68 -9.66
N ALA A 353 0.92 -8.21 -8.74
CA ALA A 353 1.70 -9.43 -8.94
C ALA A 353 0.85 -10.69 -9.18
N SER A 354 -0.44 -10.67 -8.85
CA SER A 354 -1.37 -11.80 -9.10
C SER A 354 -1.98 -11.80 -10.50
N ARG A 355 -1.81 -10.71 -11.30
CA ARG A 355 -2.34 -10.63 -12.66
C ARG A 355 -1.68 -11.65 -13.58
N ARG A 356 -2.45 -12.25 -14.49
CA ARG A 356 -1.95 -13.29 -15.40
C ARG A 356 -0.75 -12.86 -16.23
N SER A 357 -0.73 -11.61 -16.72
CA SER A 357 0.32 -11.05 -17.58
C SER A 357 1.67 -10.82 -16.90
N ILE A 358 1.70 -10.76 -15.56
CA ILE A 358 2.92 -10.40 -14.81
C ILE A 358 3.22 -11.33 -13.63
N ARG A 359 2.36 -12.34 -13.37
CA ARG A 359 2.54 -13.22 -12.21
C ARG A 359 3.79 -14.10 -12.30
N SER A 360 4.35 -14.28 -13.50
CA SER A 360 5.61 -14.99 -13.72
C SER A 360 6.84 -14.11 -13.43
N ASP A 361 6.70 -12.78 -13.43
CA ASP A 361 7.82 -11.87 -13.21
C ASP A 361 8.14 -11.70 -11.73
N ILE A 362 7.10 -11.71 -10.88
CA ILE A 362 7.20 -11.57 -9.41
C ILE A 362 6.50 -12.75 -8.76
N ASP A 363 7.23 -13.55 -7.99
CA ASP A 363 6.68 -14.73 -7.34
C ASP A 363 5.91 -14.38 -6.08
N PHE A 364 6.45 -13.52 -5.21
CA PHE A 364 5.81 -13.13 -3.95
C PHE A 364 5.94 -11.64 -3.69
N VAL A 365 5.05 -11.10 -2.86
CA VAL A 365 5.07 -9.70 -2.43
C VAL A 365 4.94 -9.62 -0.91
N LEU A 366 5.92 -9.05 -0.25
CA LEU A 366 5.91 -8.78 1.20
C LEU A 366 5.95 -7.28 1.48
N THR A 367 5.28 -6.88 2.54
CA THR A 367 5.34 -5.52 3.09
C THR A 367 6.50 -5.39 4.07
N PHE A 368 6.91 -4.17 4.39
CA PHE A 368 7.94 -3.94 5.41
C PHE A 368 7.51 -4.43 6.80
N GLU A 369 6.20 -4.38 7.12
CA GLU A 369 5.67 -4.95 8.38
C GLU A 369 5.89 -6.47 8.43
N GLU A 370 5.64 -7.16 7.32
CA GLU A 370 5.84 -8.62 7.21
C GLU A 370 7.32 -9.00 7.34
N VAL A 371 8.20 -8.26 6.67
CA VAL A 371 9.64 -8.46 6.75
C VAL A 371 10.19 -8.13 8.14
N ALA A 372 9.62 -7.14 8.85
CA ALA A 372 9.95 -6.89 10.26
C ALA A 372 9.69 -8.12 11.14
N GLY A 373 8.59 -8.85 10.87
CA GLY A 373 8.31 -10.13 11.52
C GLY A 373 9.34 -11.21 11.19
N MET A 374 9.80 -11.28 9.93
CA MET A 374 10.85 -12.23 9.52
C MET A 374 12.19 -11.92 10.21
N PHE A 375 12.60 -10.64 10.29
CA PHE A 375 13.80 -10.24 11.04
C PHE A 375 13.70 -10.61 12.52
N ALA A 376 12.55 -10.39 13.13
CA ALA A 376 12.32 -10.75 14.53
C ALA A 376 12.31 -12.28 14.74
N ALA A 377 11.78 -13.06 13.78
CA ALA A 377 11.76 -14.52 13.85
C ALA A 377 13.17 -15.16 13.77
N LYS A 378 14.09 -14.50 13.08
CA LYS A 378 15.49 -14.91 12.94
C LYS A 378 16.44 -14.21 13.93
N ASP A 379 15.90 -13.39 14.85
CA ASP A 379 16.69 -12.62 15.82
C ASP A 379 17.83 -11.81 15.19
N VAL A 380 17.58 -11.21 14.01
CA VAL A 380 18.61 -10.47 13.27
C VAL A 380 18.93 -9.16 13.98
N ASP A 381 20.14 -9.08 14.57
CA ASP A 381 20.67 -7.84 15.14
C ASP A 381 21.33 -6.99 14.04
N PHE A 382 20.74 -5.89 13.65
CA PHE A 382 21.27 -4.97 12.65
C PHE A 382 22.62 -4.33 13.04
N ASN A 383 22.97 -4.30 14.33
CA ASN A 383 24.30 -3.83 14.76
C ASN A 383 25.38 -4.86 14.40
N ALA A 384 25.08 -6.15 14.50
CA ALA A 384 25.97 -7.24 14.20
C ALA A 384 26.05 -7.58 12.70
N VAL A 385 25.08 -7.12 11.89
CA VAL A 385 25.14 -7.31 10.42
C VAL A 385 26.35 -6.57 9.85
N GLU A 386 27.14 -7.28 9.05
CA GLU A 386 28.31 -6.72 8.38
C GLU A 386 27.92 -5.67 7.33
N VAL A 387 28.79 -4.68 7.16
CA VAL A 387 28.68 -3.66 6.12
C VAL A 387 29.06 -4.29 4.76
N ASP A 388 28.27 -4.01 3.73
CA ASP A 388 28.62 -4.33 2.35
C ASP A 388 29.39 -3.14 1.75
N GLU A 389 30.59 -3.38 1.26
CA GLU A 389 31.40 -2.35 0.61
C GLU A 389 30.90 -2.00 -0.80
N LYS A 390 30.09 -2.87 -1.40
CA LYS A 390 29.50 -2.65 -2.72
C LYS A 390 28.24 -1.79 -2.60
N PRO A 391 27.97 -0.90 -3.56
CA PRO A 391 26.71 -0.19 -3.59
C PRO A 391 25.54 -1.18 -3.67
N LEU A 392 24.38 -0.84 -3.09
CA LEU A 392 23.21 -1.69 -3.11
C LEU A 392 22.78 -1.99 -4.55
N SER A 393 22.82 -0.98 -5.42
CA SER A 393 22.63 -1.10 -6.85
C SER A 393 23.31 0.05 -7.61
N PHE A 394 23.29 -0.01 -8.94
CA PHE A 394 23.68 1.07 -9.85
C PHE A 394 22.47 1.87 -10.35
N SER A 395 21.48 2.09 -9.48
CA SER A 395 20.32 2.93 -9.77
C SER A 395 20.64 4.41 -9.65
N SER A 396 19.78 5.24 -10.28
CA SER A 396 19.90 6.69 -10.20
C SER A 396 19.25 7.29 -8.95
N ALA A 397 19.59 8.56 -8.67
CA ALA A 397 18.89 9.36 -7.68
C ALA A 397 17.42 9.59 -8.07
N ASP A 398 17.11 9.68 -9.35
CA ASP A 398 15.74 9.81 -9.86
C ASP A 398 14.93 8.55 -9.59
N GLY A 399 15.47 7.34 -9.86
CA GLY A 399 14.81 6.07 -9.55
C GLY A 399 14.50 5.88 -8.06
N ARG A 400 15.43 6.25 -7.18
CA ARG A 400 15.19 6.26 -5.72
C ARG A 400 14.12 7.29 -5.33
N GLY A 401 14.00 8.38 -6.08
CA GLY A 401 13.02 9.44 -5.88
C GLY A 401 11.55 8.99 -6.02
N PHE A 402 11.27 7.89 -6.71
CA PHE A 402 9.91 7.35 -6.91
C PHE A 402 9.16 7.06 -5.60
N ALA A 403 9.88 6.88 -4.51
CA ALA A 403 9.28 6.60 -3.21
C ALA A 403 8.44 7.76 -2.64
N VAL A 404 8.64 8.99 -3.12
CA VAL A 404 7.97 10.20 -2.62
C VAL A 404 7.06 10.77 -3.70
N SER A 405 5.91 11.32 -3.31
CA SER A 405 4.98 11.96 -4.26
C SER A 405 5.64 13.11 -5.03
N GLY A 406 5.40 13.20 -6.32
CA GLY A 406 6.07 14.12 -7.24
C GLY A 406 7.41 13.58 -7.80
N GLY A 407 7.92 12.49 -7.24
CA GLY A 407 9.20 11.92 -7.63
C GLY A 407 9.20 11.27 -9.00
N VAL A 408 8.10 10.62 -9.37
CA VAL A 408 7.94 9.96 -10.66
C VAL A 408 7.92 10.99 -11.79
N ALA A 409 7.01 11.95 -11.70
CA ALA A 409 6.91 13.00 -12.73
C ALA A 409 8.21 13.79 -12.86
N LYS A 410 8.90 14.06 -11.73
CA LYS A 410 10.20 14.74 -11.75
C LYS A 410 11.25 13.91 -12.49
N ALA A 411 11.31 12.61 -12.25
CA ALA A 411 12.25 11.72 -12.93
C ALA A 411 12.00 11.71 -14.46
N VAL A 412 10.72 11.57 -14.85
CA VAL A 412 10.34 11.59 -16.28
C VAL A 412 10.70 12.93 -16.93
N VAL A 413 10.42 14.06 -16.26
CA VAL A 413 10.81 15.40 -16.76
C VAL A 413 12.33 15.53 -16.90
N ASN A 414 13.10 15.07 -15.90
CA ASN A 414 14.56 15.08 -15.98
C ASN A 414 15.07 14.25 -17.17
N ALA A 415 14.47 13.08 -17.41
CA ALA A 415 14.83 12.23 -18.57
C ALA A 415 14.48 12.90 -19.89
N ILE A 416 13.30 13.52 -20.02
CA ILE A 416 12.90 14.26 -21.23
C ILE A 416 13.89 15.41 -21.50
N HIS A 417 14.18 16.26 -20.52
CA HIS A 417 15.11 17.38 -20.69
C HIS A 417 16.53 16.93 -21.07
N LYS A 418 16.91 15.72 -20.68
CA LYS A 418 18.22 15.16 -21.06
C LYS A 418 18.23 14.60 -22.49
N LEU A 419 17.09 14.07 -22.95
CA LEU A 419 16.91 13.55 -24.31
C LEU A 419 16.58 14.66 -25.31
N ASP A 420 15.80 15.65 -24.88
CA ASP A 420 15.37 16.82 -25.67
C ASP A 420 15.34 18.06 -24.75
N PRO A 421 16.45 18.84 -24.69
CA PRO A 421 16.56 20.01 -23.81
C PRO A 421 15.58 21.15 -24.08
N GLU A 422 15.05 21.24 -25.31
CA GLU A 422 14.12 22.30 -25.74
C GLU A 422 12.65 21.94 -25.43
N ARG A 423 12.38 20.70 -25.01
CA ARG A 423 11.02 20.24 -24.75
C ARG A 423 10.50 20.75 -23.40
N GLU A 424 9.51 21.63 -23.45
CA GLU A 424 8.78 22.02 -22.24
C GLU A 424 7.80 20.93 -21.80
N VAL A 425 7.83 20.59 -20.50
CA VAL A 425 6.92 19.62 -19.88
C VAL A 425 6.19 20.24 -18.71
N LYS A 426 4.87 20.28 -18.81
CA LYS A 426 3.99 20.71 -17.72
C LYS A 426 3.55 19.50 -16.89
N VAL A 427 3.56 19.65 -15.56
CA VAL A 427 3.25 18.56 -14.64
C VAL A 427 2.08 18.94 -13.75
N ALA A 428 1.20 17.97 -13.46
CA ALA A 428 0.22 18.08 -12.40
C ALA A 428 0.19 16.78 -11.58
N ASN A 429 0.24 16.91 -10.25
CA ASN A 429 0.33 15.80 -9.32
C ASN A 429 -0.92 15.72 -8.44
N ALA A 430 -1.32 14.50 -8.09
CA ALA A 430 -2.34 14.24 -7.09
C ALA A 430 -1.92 13.09 -6.17
N GLN A 431 -2.26 13.22 -4.88
CA GLN A 431 -1.97 12.24 -3.86
C GLN A 431 -3.20 11.94 -2.99
N GLY A 432 -3.51 10.64 -2.85
CA GLY A 432 -4.79 10.18 -2.34
C GLY A 432 -5.80 10.00 -3.48
N LEU A 433 -6.54 8.88 -3.49
CA LEU A 433 -7.44 8.55 -4.61
C LEU A 433 -8.54 9.60 -4.83
N ASP A 434 -9.02 10.29 -3.78
CA ASP A 434 -10.01 11.36 -3.94
C ASP A 434 -9.47 12.54 -4.76
N GLU A 435 -8.23 12.95 -4.52
CA GLU A 435 -7.58 14.02 -5.30
C GLU A 435 -7.23 13.53 -6.70
N CYS A 436 -6.83 12.28 -6.84
CA CYS A 436 -6.60 11.64 -8.12
C CYS A 436 -7.87 11.63 -9.00
N VAL A 437 -9.03 11.33 -8.41
CA VAL A 437 -10.34 11.41 -9.11
C VAL A 437 -10.62 12.84 -9.57
N LYS A 438 -10.32 13.85 -8.76
CA LYS A 438 -10.50 15.27 -9.14
C LYS A 438 -9.55 15.66 -10.28
N LEU A 439 -8.28 15.25 -10.21
CA LEU A 439 -7.30 15.49 -11.26
C LEU A 439 -7.79 14.94 -12.61
N LEU A 440 -8.25 13.69 -12.66
CA LEU A 440 -8.74 13.07 -13.90
C LEU A 440 -10.03 13.72 -14.42
N ARG A 441 -10.95 14.15 -13.53
CA ARG A 441 -12.12 14.92 -13.96
C ARG A 441 -11.74 16.24 -14.65
N MET A 442 -10.75 16.93 -14.12
CA MET A 442 -10.25 18.17 -14.72
C MET A 442 -9.50 17.89 -16.02
N ALA A 443 -8.73 16.79 -16.09
CA ALA A 443 -8.05 16.36 -17.30
C ALA A 443 -9.06 16.02 -18.42
N LYS A 444 -10.11 15.27 -18.10
CA LYS A 444 -11.22 14.97 -19.01
C LYS A 444 -11.93 16.23 -19.52
N ALA A 445 -11.99 17.28 -18.70
CA ALA A 445 -12.54 18.58 -19.09
C ALA A 445 -11.54 19.46 -19.91
N GLY A 446 -10.38 18.93 -20.29
CA GLY A 446 -9.40 19.62 -21.13
C GLY A 446 -8.45 20.57 -20.39
N LYS A 447 -8.47 20.61 -19.04
CA LYS A 447 -7.62 21.53 -18.27
C LYS A 447 -6.12 21.20 -18.36
N TYR A 448 -5.78 19.94 -18.61
CA TYR A 448 -4.41 19.44 -18.57
C TYR A 448 -3.90 18.95 -19.92
N ASN A 449 -4.31 19.59 -21.02
CA ASN A 449 -3.76 19.28 -22.33
C ASN A 449 -2.27 19.65 -22.39
N GLY A 450 -1.43 18.73 -22.88
CA GLY A 450 0.03 18.87 -22.92
C GLY A 450 0.74 18.55 -21.59
N TYR A 451 0.05 17.99 -20.60
CA TYR A 451 0.60 17.71 -19.27
C TYR A 451 1.00 16.25 -19.10
N LEU A 452 2.02 16.05 -18.27
CA LEU A 452 2.31 14.78 -17.59
C LEU A 452 1.58 14.78 -16.23
N LEU A 453 0.75 13.77 -16.00
CA LEU A 453 -0.03 13.65 -14.76
C LEU A 453 0.55 12.55 -13.87
N GLU A 454 0.85 12.87 -12.61
CA GLU A 454 1.22 11.87 -11.61
C GLU A 454 0.08 11.63 -10.63
N GLY A 455 -0.33 10.37 -10.45
CA GLY A 455 -1.30 9.97 -9.44
C GLY A 455 -0.72 8.97 -8.45
N MET A 456 -0.77 9.29 -7.15
CA MET A 456 -0.38 8.41 -6.06
C MET A 456 -1.57 8.10 -5.14
N ALA A 457 -1.88 6.82 -4.95
CA ALA A 457 -2.98 6.42 -4.06
C ALA A 457 -2.72 6.75 -2.59
N CYS A 458 -1.46 6.83 -2.18
CA CYS A 458 -1.04 7.13 -0.81
C CYS A 458 -0.63 8.59 -0.71
N PRO A 459 -1.25 9.41 0.18
CA PRO A 459 -0.78 10.77 0.45
C PRO A 459 0.64 10.77 1.04
N GLY A 460 1.58 11.43 0.36
CA GLY A 460 3.02 11.41 0.65
C GLY A 460 3.81 10.47 -0.27
N GLY A 461 3.15 9.66 -1.11
CA GLY A 461 3.79 8.67 -1.98
C GLY A 461 3.96 7.30 -1.32
N CYS A 462 4.87 6.49 -1.84
CA CYS A 462 5.11 5.12 -1.39
C CYS A 462 5.60 5.05 0.07
N VAL A 463 6.34 6.04 0.56
CA VAL A 463 6.75 6.15 1.98
C VAL A 463 5.57 6.17 2.96
N ALA A 464 4.35 6.45 2.47
CA ALA A 464 3.10 6.41 3.21
C ALA A 464 2.23 5.19 2.85
N GLY A 465 2.75 4.19 2.19
CA GLY A 465 2.05 2.95 1.81
C GLY A 465 1.51 2.17 3.01
N ALA A 466 0.56 1.27 2.77
CA ALA A 466 -0.14 0.56 3.85
C ALA A 466 0.76 -0.37 4.68
N GLY A 467 1.84 -0.87 4.09
CA GLY A 467 2.82 -1.78 4.72
C GLY A 467 4.07 -1.10 5.28
N THR A 468 4.09 0.23 5.44
CA THR A 468 5.21 0.96 6.07
C THR A 468 5.10 0.95 7.59
N ILE A 469 6.23 0.96 8.27
CA ILE A 469 6.35 0.92 9.73
C ILE A 469 6.77 2.24 10.36
N ASN A 470 7.43 3.12 9.62
CA ASN A 470 7.89 4.41 10.14
C ASN A 470 6.95 5.58 9.74
N ASN A 471 7.20 6.75 10.34
CA ASN A 471 6.51 7.99 10.00
C ASN A 471 6.84 8.40 8.55
N PRO A 472 5.84 8.73 7.71
CA PRO A 472 6.05 9.07 6.31
C PRO A 472 7.01 10.24 6.07
N ASP A 473 6.94 11.30 6.89
CA ASP A 473 7.79 12.49 6.73
C ASP A 473 9.25 12.16 7.05
N LYS A 474 9.49 11.35 8.10
CA LYS A 474 10.83 10.86 8.42
C LYS A 474 11.37 9.95 7.32
N SER A 475 10.54 9.05 6.82
CA SER A 475 10.92 8.15 5.72
C SER A 475 11.23 8.92 4.42
N ALA A 476 10.47 9.99 4.13
CA ALA A 476 10.77 10.85 2.99
C ALA A 476 12.15 11.54 3.12
N MET A 477 12.52 11.98 4.33
CA MET A 477 13.86 12.53 4.57
C MET A 477 14.97 11.48 4.37
N GLU A 478 14.74 10.24 4.80
CA GLU A 478 15.73 9.17 4.58
C GLU A 478 15.84 8.79 3.09
N VAL A 479 14.75 8.82 2.33
CA VAL A 479 14.79 8.67 0.87
C VAL A 479 15.63 9.79 0.24
N LEU A 480 15.49 11.04 0.68
CA LEU A 480 16.31 12.15 0.18
C LEU A 480 17.80 11.98 0.50
N LYS A 481 18.15 11.33 1.63
CA LYS A 481 19.54 10.96 1.93
C LYS A 481 20.01 9.85 1.01
N SER A 482 19.22 8.79 0.83
CA SER A 482 19.58 7.66 -0.03
C SER A 482 19.76 8.05 -1.51
N LYS A 483 19.06 9.09 -1.97
CA LYS A 483 19.29 9.68 -3.30
C LYS A 483 20.73 10.20 -3.46
N LYS A 484 21.31 10.78 -2.42
CA LYS A 484 22.69 11.29 -2.46
C LYS A 484 23.74 10.18 -2.49
N GLU A 485 23.36 8.96 -2.13
CA GLU A 485 24.21 7.76 -2.17
C GLU A 485 24.12 7.03 -3.52
N SER A 486 23.30 7.53 -4.48
CA SER A 486 23.17 6.93 -5.79
C SER A 486 24.42 7.13 -6.64
N CYS A 487 24.75 6.12 -7.45
CA CYS A 487 25.90 6.18 -8.35
C CYS A 487 25.66 7.11 -9.55
N PHE A 488 24.40 7.35 -9.89
CA PHE A 488 23.97 8.17 -11.04
C PHE A 488 22.94 9.20 -10.60
N GLU A 489 22.92 10.37 -11.26
CA GLU A 489 21.92 11.42 -11.00
C GLU A 489 20.59 11.08 -11.69
N GLY A 490 20.61 10.88 -13.00
CA GLY A 490 19.44 10.66 -13.85
C GLY A 490 19.28 9.22 -14.30
N ALA A 491 18.03 8.83 -14.57
CA ALA A 491 17.67 7.51 -15.05
C ALA A 491 18.38 7.13 -16.36
N VAL A 492 18.55 8.08 -17.27
CA VAL A 492 19.21 7.88 -18.59
C VAL A 492 20.71 7.61 -18.51
N ASP A 493 21.34 7.79 -17.31
CA ASP A 493 22.77 7.60 -17.12
C ASP A 493 23.12 6.18 -16.63
N THR A 494 22.11 5.38 -16.30
CA THR A 494 22.31 4.07 -15.70
C THR A 494 22.70 3.01 -16.75
N PRO A 495 23.51 2.00 -16.37
CA PRO A 495 24.01 0.99 -17.31
C PRO A 495 22.93 -0.01 -17.76
N PHE A 496 21.69 0.10 -17.26
CA PHE A 496 20.61 -0.84 -17.57
C PHE A 496 19.73 -0.40 -18.76
N ILE A 497 19.90 0.82 -19.26
CA ILE A 497 19.05 1.39 -20.33
C ILE A 497 19.07 0.53 -21.59
N ASP A 498 20.22 -0.02 -21.96
CA ASP A 498 20.35 -0.89 -23.15
C ASP A 498 19.56 -2.19 -23.03
N ARG A 499 19.15 -2.57 -21.81
CA ARG A 499 18.32 -3.75 -21.56
C ARG A 499 16.83 -3.51 -21.81
N LEU A 500 16.38 -2.25 -21.86
CA LEU A 500 14.97 -1.91 -22.01
C LEU A 500 14.35 -2.55 -23.25
N SER A 501 15.02 -2.49 -24.40
CA SER A 501 14.54 -3.07 -25.66
C SER A 501 14.32 -4.60 -25.60
N THR A 502 15.11 -5.32 -24.80
CA THR A 502 14.94 -6.77 -24.62
C THR A 502 13.75 -7.10 -23.71
N LEU A 503 13.43 -6.22 -22.76
CA LEU A 503 12.27 -6.36 -21.87
C LEU A 503 10.96 -6.01 -22.58
N GLU A 504 10.95 -5.01 -23.46
CA GLU A 504 9.82 -4.61 -24.31
C GLU A 504 9.42 -5.72 -25.29
N ASN A 505 10.37 -6.38 -25.91
CA ASN A 505 10.09 -7.46 -26.85
C ASN A 505 9.35 -8.64 -26.18
N MET A 506 9.61 -8.92 -24.92
CA MET A 506 8.86 -9.91 -24.16
C MET A 506 7.39 -9.49 -23.94
N TYR A 507 7.12 -8.19 -23.81
CA TYR A 507 5.77 -7.64 -23.67
C TYR A 507 4.93 -7.81 -24.96
N ASN A 508 5.52 -7.53 -26.11
CA ASN A 508 4.86 -7.64 -27.42
C ASN A 508 4.47 -9.10 -27.78
N GLU A 509 5.20 -10.10 -27.31
CA GLU A 509 4.84 -11.50 -27.48
C GLU A 509 3.63 -11.90 -26.62
N PHE A 510 3.51 -11.38 -25.40
CA PHE A 510 2.38 -11.64 -24.52
C PHE A 510 1.07 -10.95 -24.96
N ASP A 511 1.13 -9.77 -25.58
CA ASP A 511 -0.07 -9.10 -26.11
C ASP A 511 -0.59 -9.79 -27.38
N LYS A 512 0.26 -10.36 -28.20
CA LYS A 512 -0.15 -11.22 -29.32
C LYS A 512 -0.88 -12.50 -28.88
N MET A 513 -0.64 -12.98 -27.65
CA MET A 513 -1.35 -14.13 -27.07
C MET A 513 -2.72 -13.76 -26.47
N LYS A 514 -3.08 -12.48 -26.35
CA LYS A 514 -4.42 -12.03 -25.89
C LYS A 514 -5.45 -11.92 -27.02
N GLU A 515 -5.02 -11.99 -28.27
CA GLU A 515 -5.89 -11.99 -29.45
C GLU A 515 -6.33 -13.41 -29.88
N ILE A 516 -5.92 -14.45 -29.13
CA ILE A 516 -6.39 -15.82 -29.25
C ILE A 516 -7.15 -16.19 -27.96
#